data_d8cb0ddd297da852916545e6e9a2689b
#
_entry.id   d8cb0ddd297da852916545e6e9a2689b
#
_cell.length_a   1.000
_cell.length_b   1.000
_cell.length_c   1.000
_cell.angle_alpha   90.00
_cell.angle_beta   90.00
_cell.angle_gamma   90.00
#
_symmetry.space_group_name_H-M   'P 1'
#
loop_
_entity.id
_entity.type
_entity.pdbx_description
1 polymer ?
#
loop_
_entity_poly.entity_id
_entity_poly.type
_entity_poly.pdbx_seq_one_letter_code
_entity_poly.pdbx_strand_id
1 'polypeptide(L)'
;MLSTDEIDALIADMWTMHLSERGKLDRIYEYTLGRRGIPEVPDGAGQELKDLAKLSVKNVLSLVRDSFAQNLSVIGYREATAQENDAAWRLWQRNRMDARQAEAHRAALTYGASYVTVTPSGDGPVLRPRSPRQILAVYEDPQVDAWPQYALETWVDTSEAKPRRKALLFDDEMVYPLDLGEVPGVLVDQNSSLVARGMRVSEYGDPYEHKARLLGEPVCPVVRFVNDRDADDLIVGEVEPLITLQQAINNVNFDRLIVSRFGAFPQKVITGWTDEASNVLKASASRIWTFDDPDVKAFTLTAASTEGYNALLTEMMEHVAMVAQISPAQVTGKMVNVSAEALAAAEANQQRKLAAKRESFGESWEQVLRLAAEMDGDDTTAEDTNAEVVWRDTEARSFGAVVDGVTKLSAAGVPIETLLSMVPGMSQQQIIAISGGIRGKRAAEIVDAVRAAGQRATTDPLVTDLASRTADARSE
;
A
#
# COMPACT_ATOMS: atom_id res chain seq x y z
N MET A 1 -14.52 6.12 -34.04
CA MET A 1 -15.42 5.08 -33.46
C MET A 1 -15.05 3.73 -34.05
N LEU A 2 -14.71 2.74 -33.23
CA LEU A 2 -14.31 1.40 -33.63
C LEU A 2 -15.52 0.58 -34.11
N SER A 3 -15.31 -0.27 -35.10
CA SER A 3 -16.28 -1.29 -35.52
C SER A 3 -16.30 -2.48 -34.54
N THR A 4 -17.34 -3.29 -34.58
CA THR A 4 -17.43 -4.50 -33.73
C THR A 4 -16.30 -5.48 -33.96
N ASP A 5 -15.85 -5.66 -35.21
CA ASP A 5 -14.73 -6.55 -35.56
C ASP A 5 -13.40 -6.04 -35.00
N GLU A 6 -13.18 -4.72 -35.01
CA GLU A 6 -11.99 -4.08 -34.39
C GLU A 6 -12.03 -4.20 -32.88
N ILE A 7 -13.19 -4.00 -32.26
CA ILE A 7 -13.37 -4.19 -30.82
C ILE A 7 -13.05 -5.64 -30.43
N ASP A 8 -13.57 -6.63 -31.14
CA ASP A 8 -13.32 -8.04 -30.87
C ASP A 8 -11.84 -8.39 -30.98
N ALA A 9 -11.15 -7.88 -32.00
CA ALA A 9 -9.72 -8.09 -32.18
C ALA A 9 -8.91 -7.45 -31.03
N LEU A 10 -9.18 -6.19 -30.70
CA LEU A 10 -8.52 -5.49 -29.59
C LEU A 10 -8.75 -6.18 -28.26
N ILE A 11 -9.99 -6.60 -27.96
CA ILE A 11 -10.31 -7.32 -26.72
C ILE A 11 -9.55 -8.64 -26.64
N ALA A 12 -9.43 -9.40 -27.73
CA ALA A 12 -8.70 -10.65 -27.74
C ALA A 12 -7.21 -10.45 -27.46
N ASP A 13 -6.59 -9.44 -28.07
CA ASP A 13 -5.18 -9.11 -27.87
C ASP A 13 -4.92 -8.57 -26.46
N MET A 14 -5.64 -7.56 -26.04
CA MET A 14 -5.52 -6.95 -24.69
C MET A 14 -5.80 -7.96 -23.59
N TRP A 15 -6.77 -8.84 -23.81
CA TRP A 15 -7.07 -9.90 -22.85
C TRP A 15 -5.92 -10.91 -22.73
N THR A 16 -5.30 -11.28 -23.84
CA THR A 16 -4.13 -12.16 -23.86
C THR A 16 -2.95 -11.52 -23.11
N MET A 17 -2.69 -10.24 -23.33
CA MET A 17 -1.69 -9.47 -22.59
C MET A 17 -2.01 -9.44 -21.10
N HIS A 18 -3.23 -9.08 -20.74
CA HIS A 18 -3.69 -9.05 -19.34
C HIS A 18 -3.53 -10.40 -18.64
N LEU A 19 -3.87 -11.50 -19.30
CA LEU A 19 -3.70 -12.85 -18.76
C LEU A 19 -2.23 -13.21 -18.52
N SER A 20 -1.32 -12.77 -19.39
CA SER A 20 0.12 -13.04 -19.21
C SER A 20 0.67 -12.38 -17.95
N GLU A 21 0.23 -11.16 -17.64
CA GLU A 21 0.62 -10.41 -16.45
C GLU A 21 -0.14 -10.86 -15.18
N ARG A 22 -1.38 -11.30 -15.36
CA ARG A 22 -2.29 -11.62 -14.26
C ARG A 22 -1.72 -12.61 -13.26
N GLY A 23 -1.02 -13.63 -13.74
CA GLY A 23 -0.40 -14.63 -12.88
C GLY A 23 0.63 -14.02 -11.90
N LYS A 24 1.42 -13.04 -12.38
CA LYS A 24 2.36 -12.26 -11.57
C LYS A 24 1.61 -11.40 -10.56
N LEU A 25 0.61 -10.64 -11.02
CA LEU A 25 -0.18 -9.72 -10.20
C LEU A 25 -0.96 -10.46 -9.10
N ASP A 26 -1.58 -11.59 -9.42
CA ASP A 26 -2.31 -12.43 -8.46
C ASP A 26 -1.35 -13.04 -7.42
N ARG A 27 -0.16 -13.47 -7.86
CA ARG A 27 0.89 -13.94 -6.93
C ARG A 27 1.27 -12.86 -5.92
N ILE A 28 1.55 -11.64 -6.37
CA ILE A 28 1.90 -10.50 -5.51
C ILE A 28 0.74 -10.22 -4.53
N TYR A 29 -0.49 -10.20 -5.02
CA TYR A 29 -1.69 -9.96 -4.21
C TYR A 29 -1.86 -10.99 -3.08
N GLU A 30 -1.76 -12.28 -3.41
CA GLU A 30 -1.90 -13.36 -2.43
C GLU A 30 -0.82 -13.28 -1.34
N TYR A 31 0.43 -12.97 -1.72
CA TYR A 31 1.51 -12.75 -0.75
C TYR A 31 1.23 -11.53 0.12
N THR A 32 0.74 -10.42 -0.45
CA THR A 32 0.39 -9.21 0.30
C THR A 32 -0.72 -9.46 1.32
N LEU A 33 -1.64 -10.38 1.02
CA LEU A 33 -2.70 -10.80 1.96
C LEU A 33 -2.26 -11.88 2.96
N GLY A 34 -1.05 -12.41 2.85
CA GLY A 34 -0.60 -13.54 3.67
C GLY A 34 -1.33 -14.85 3.36
N ARG A 35 -1.93 -14.98 2.17
CA ARG A 35 -2.62 -16.20 1.73
C ARG A 35 -1.69 -17.19 1.02
N ARG A 36 -0.50 -16.75 0.65
CA ARG A 36 0.52 -17.54 -0.04
C ARG A 36 1.83 -17.56 0.76
N GLY A 37 2.73 -18.49 0.41
CA GLY A 37 3.97 -18.68 1.16
C GLY A 37 3.75 -19.44 2.47
N ILE A 38 2.67 -20.20 2.58
CA ILE A 38 2.47 -21.18 3.67
C ILE A 38 3.54 -22.26 3.49
N PRO A 39 4.34 -22.59 4.53
CA PRO A 39 5.33 -23.63 4.46
C PRO A 39 4.75 -24.98 4.05
N GLU A 40 5.47 -25.70 3.24
CA GLU A 40 5.10 -27.05 2.81
C GLU A 40 5.20 -28.02 3.98
N VAL A 41 4.23 -28.90 4.10
CA VAL A 41 4.23 -29.98 5.08
C VAL A 41 4.30 -31.32 4.34
N PRO A 42 4.97 -32.35 4.90
CA PRO A 42 5.06 -33.65 4.27
C PRO A 42 3.68 -34.27 3.97
N ASP A 43 3.60 -35.06 2.91
CA ASP A 43 2.39 -35.82 2.59
C ASP A 43 2.01 -36.74 3.75
N GLY A 44 0.72 -36.78 4.09
CA GLY A 44 0.23 -37.55 5.23
C GLY A 44 0.39 -36.86 6.59
N ALA A 45 0.92 -35.64 6.64
CA ALA A 45 1.02 -34.88 7.90
C ALA A 45 -0.34 -34.68 8.56
N GLY A 46 -0.37 -34.77 9.89
CA GLY A 46 -1.57 -34.53 10.70
C GLY A 46 -2.10 -33.09 10.56
N GLN A 47 -3.37 -32.90 10.88
CA GLN A 47 -4.04 -31.59 10.79
C GLN A 47 -3.33 -30.55 11.65
N GLU A 48 -2.80 -30.92 12.81
CA GLU A 48 -2.06 -30.02 13.70
C GLU A 48 -0.86 -29.35 12.99
N LEU A 49 -0.08 -30.13 12.22
CA LEU A 49 1.08 -29.58 11.49
C LEU A 49 0.66 -28.65 10.37
N LYS A 50 -0.43 -28.96 9.68
CA LYS A 50 -1.04 -28.09 8.65
C LYS A 50 -1.53 -26.77 9.25
N ASP A 51 -2.09 -26.82 10.44
CA ASP A 51 -2.57 -25.61 11.12
C ASP A 51 -1.39 -24.77 11.64
N LEU A 52 -0.31 -25.40 12.12
CA LEU A 52 0.92 -24.68 12.48
C LEU A 52 1.56 -24.00 11.26
N ALA A 53 1.55 -24.64 10.09
CA ALA A 53 2.04 -24.05 8.86
C ALA A 53 1.25 -22.77 8.49
N LYS A 54 -0.08 -22.78 8.61
CA LYS A 54 -0.89 -21.58 8.40
C LYS A 54 -0.59 -20.48 9.42
N LEU A 55 -0.44 -20.84 10.70
CA LEU A 55 -0.12 -19.90 11.77
C LEU A 55 1.29 -19.30 11.66
N SER A 56 2.18 -19.95 10.90
CA SER A 56 3.56 -19.47 10.74
C SER A 56 3.68 -18.25 9.84
N VAL A 57 2.66 -17.97 8.99
CA VAL A 57 2.72 -16.86 8.04
C VAL A 57 2.73 -15.53 8.80
N LYS A 58 3.81 -14.76 8.57
CA LYS A 58 3.97 -13.39 9.06
C LYS A 58 3.88 -12.43 7.89
N ASN A 59 2.80 -11.65 7.80
CA ASN A 59 2.60 -10.73 6.68
C ASN A 59 3.41 -9.44 6.86
N VAL A 60 4.71 -9.49 6.53
CA VAL A 60 5.62 -8.33 6.59
C VAL A 60 5.47 -7.44 5.35
N LEU A 61 5.05 -8.03 4.22
CA LEU A 61 4.92 -7.30 2.95
C LEU A 61 3.88 -6.18 3.01
N SER A 62 2.74 -6.42 3.66
CA SER A 62 1.73 -5.38 3.86
C SER A 62 2.24 -4.25 4.74
N LEU A 63 3.06 -4.55 5.75
CA LEU A 63 3.66 -3.54 6.62
C LEU A 63 4.61 -2.65 5.83
N VAL A 64 5.48 -3.23 4.97
CA VAL A 64 6.39 -2.47 4.10
C VAL A 64 5.60 -1.54 3.17
N ARG A 65 4.60 -2.07 2.45
CA ARG A 65 3.71 -1.26 1.60
C ARG A 65 3.08 -0.10 2.37
N ASP A 66 2.50 -0.39 3.52
CA ASP A 66 1.75 0.59 4.31
C ASP A 66 2.67 1.63 4.96
N SER A 67 3.94 1.29 5.26
CA SER A 67 4.93 2.24 5.75
C SER A 67 5.24 3.37 4.75
N PHE A 68 5.14 3.10 3.44
CA PHE A 68 5.23 4.12 2.40
C PHE A 68 3.86 4.78 2.16
N ALA A 69 2.79 4.02 2.03
CA ALA A 69 1.46 4.53 1.69
C ALA A 69 0.94 5.56 2.71
N GLN A 70 1.23 5.38 4.00
CA GLN A 70 0.83 6.30 5.06
C GLN A 70 1.50 7.67 4.96
N ASN A 71 2.65 7.75 4.30
CA ASN A 71 3.42 8.96 4.11
C ASN A 71 3.15 9.66 2.76
N LEU A 72 2.27 9.11 1.94
CA LEU A 72 1.86 9.64 0.65
C LEU A 72 0.43 10.19 0.77
N SER A 73 0.30 11.49 0.96
CA SER A 73 -0.99 12.18 1.06
C SER A 73 -0.91 13.55 0.41
N VAL A 74 -1.65 13.72 -0.68
CA VAL A 74 -1.88 15.01 -1.32
C VAL A 74 -2.85 15.80 -0.46
N ILE A 75 -2.54 17.05 -0.18
CA ILE A 75 -3.30 17.95 0.68
C ILE A 75 -3.71 19.25 0.00
N GLY A 76 -3.28 19.49 -1.22
CA GLY A 76 -3.61 20.68 -1.99
C GLY A 76 -3.17 20.58 -3.44
N TYR A 77 -3.58 21.53 -4.24
CA TYR A 77 -3.14 21.75 -5.63
C TYR A 77 -2.85 23.23 -5.83
N ARG A 78 -1.70 23.55 -6.39
CA ARG A 78 -1.17 24.91 -6.50
C ARG A 78 -0.88 25.23 -7.95
N GLU A 79 -1.38 26.37 -8.42
CA GLU A 79 -1.07 26.91 -9.75
C GLU A 79 0.38 27.36 -9.87
N ALA A 80 0.85 27.56 -11.11
CA ALA A 80 2.17 28.11 -11.42
C ALA A 80 2.43 29.48 -10.74
N THR A 81 1.40 30.25 -10.46
CA THR A 81 1.46 31.54 -9.73
C THR A 81 1.64 31.37 -8.21
N ALA A 82 1.81 30.13 -7.72
CA ALA A 82 1.83 29.76 -6.31
C ALA A 82 0.52 30.05 -5.56
N GLN A 83 -0.58 30.30 -6.25
CA GLN A 83 -1.93 30.39 -5.68
C GLN A 83 -2.56 29.01 -5.59
N GLU A 84 -3.42 28.81 -4.59
CA GLU A 84 -4.17 27.56 -4.46
C GLU A 84 -5.29 27.54 -5.49
N ASN A 85 -5.42 26.42 -6.23
CA ASN A 85 -6.48 26.24 -7.20
C ASN A 85 -7.72 25.62 -6.53
N ASP A 86 -8.64 26.49 -6.10
CA ASP A 86 -9.88 26.07 -5.45
C ASP A 86 -10.83 25.29 -6.39
N ALA A 87 -10.75 25.48 -7.71
CA ALA A 87 -11.58 24.77 -8.67
C ALA A 87 -11.17 23.30 -8.77
N ALA A 88 -9.90 23.03 -9.05
CA ALA A 88 -9.35 21.68 -9.06
C ALA A 88 -9.53 20.97 -7.72
N TRP A 89 -9.36 21.70 -6.60
CA TRP A 89 -9.54 21.14 -5.27
C TRP A 89 -11.00 20.76 -4.97
N ARG A 90 -12.00 21.49 -5.51
CA ARG A 90 -13.42 21.07 -5.44
C ARG A 90 -13.68 19.76 -6.17
N LEU A 91 -13.03 19.51 -7.33
CA LEU A 91 -13.12 18.24 -8.05
C LEU A 91 -12.56 17.10 -7.20
N TRP A 92 -11.40 17.33 -6.56
CA TRP A 92 -10.80 16.41 -5.61
C TRP A 92 -11.74 16.04 -4.47
N GLN A 93 -12.32 17.03 -3.78
CA GLN A 93 -13.22 16.84 -2.66
C GLN A 93 -14.54 16.15 -3.07
N ARG A 94 -15.12 16.55 -4.20
CA ARG A 94 -16.33 15.91 -4.75
C ARG A 94 -16.11 14.40 -4.97
N ASN A 95 -14.94 14.02 -5.42
CA ASN A 95 -14.55 12.62 -5.63
C ASN A 95 -14.07 11.92 -4.36
N ARG A 96 -14.07 12.59 -3.20
CA ARG A 96 -13.58 12.06 -1.90
C ARG A 96 -12.14 11.54 -1.97
N MET A 97 -11.30 12.23 -2.74
CA MET A 97 -9.95 11.74 -3.01
C MET A 97 -9.04 11.82 -1.79
N ASP A 98 -9.37 12.60 -0.75
CA ASP A 98 -8.65 12.56 0.53
C ASP A 98 -8.55 11.14 1.10
N ALA A 99 -9.60 10.35 0.97
CA ALA A 99 -9.61 8.95 1.40
C ALA A 99 -9.15 7.99 0.29
N ARG A 100 -9.55 8.26 -0.97
CA ARG A 100 -9.40 7.32 -2.08
C ARG A 100 -8.04 7.37 -2.77
N GLN A 101 -7.28 8.47 -2.64
CA GLN A 101 -5.91 8.55 -3.15
C GLN A 101 -5.05 7.37 -2.67
N ALA A 102 -5.26 6.92 -1.43
CA ALA A 102 -4.54 5.78 -0.87
C ALA A 102 -4.80 4.46 -1.62
N GLU A 103 -5.92 4.33 -2.35
CA GLU A 103 -6.21 3.16 -3.19
C GLU A 103 -5.22 3.10 -4.37
N ALA A 104 -4.99 4.23 -5.06
CA ALA A 104 -4.02 4.34 -6.15
C ALA A 104 -2.59 4.11 -5.64
N HIS A 105 -2.20 4.80 -4.56
CA HIS A 105 -0.85 4.67 -4.01
C HIS A 105 -0.53 3.25 -3.55
N ARG A 106 -1.44 2.60 -2.79
CA ARG A 106 -1.23 1.21 -2.36
C ARG A 106 -1.14 0.25 -3.54
N ALA A 107 -1.92 0.45 -4.59
CA ALA A 107 -1.87 -0.40 -5.77
C ALA A 107 -0.52 -0.22 -6.51
N ALA A 108 -0.06 1.02 -6.74
CA ALA A 108 1.24 1.29 -7.34
C ALA A 108 2.39 0.71 -6.52
N LEU A 109 2.40 0.93 -5.19
CA LEU A 109 3.39 0.36 -4.27
C LEU A 109 3.37 -1.18 -4.26
N THR A 110 2.22 -1.81 -4.45
CA THR A 110 2.08 -3.27 -4.44
C THR A 110 2.56 -3.90 -5.74
N TYR A 111 2.10 -3.38 -6.88
CA TYR A 111 2.25 -4.02 -8.19
C TYR A 111 3.30 -3.36 -9.08
N GLY A 112 3.79 -2.18 -8.71
CA GLY A 112 4.66 -1.34 -9.52
C GLY A 112 3.92 -0.24 -10.26
N ALA A 113 2.67 -0.48 -10.67
CA ALA A 113 1.82 0.53 -11.29
C ALA A 113 0.39 0.47 -10.75
N SER A 114 -0.34 1.57 -10.89
CA SER A 114 -1.80 1.66 -10.75
C SER A 114 -2.35 2.67 -11.75
N TYR A 115 -3.65 2.78 -11.81
CA TYR A 115 -4.32 3.65 -12.77
C TYR A 115 -5.43 4.44 -12.09
N VAL A 116 -5.71 5.63 -12.62
CA VAL A 116 -6.91 6.39 -12.30
C VAL A 116 -7.66 6.67 -13.59
N THR A 117 -8.89 6.18 -13.68
CA THR A 117 -9.78 6.51 -14.80
C THR A 117 -10.57 7.77 -14.48
N VAL A 118 -10.68 8.66 -15.48
CA VAL A 118 -11.47 9.89 -15.41
C VAL A 118 -12.63 9.76 -16.38
N THR A 119 -13.85 9.69 -15.89
CA THR A 119 -15.03 9.48 -16.74
C THR A 119 -16.09 10.55 -16.51
N PRO A 120 -16.78 11.01 -17.57
CA PRO A 120 -17.84 12.00 -17.42
C PRO A 120 -19.03 11.43 -16.64
N SER A 121 -19.70 12.31 -15.88
CA SER A 121 -20.96 12.01 -15.21
C SER A 121 -21.85 13.26 -15.24
N GLY A 122 -23.16 13.11 -15.02
CA GLY A 122 -24.10 14.24 -14.95
C GLY A 122 -23.75 15.31 -13.92
N ASP A 123 -23.06 14.89 -12.85
CA ASP A 123 -22.60 15.76 -11.76
C ASP A 123 -21.12 16.19 -11.93
N GLY A 124 -20.49 15.97 -13.11
CA GLY A 124 -19.09 16.26 -13.43
C GLY A 124 -18.18 15.02 -13.38
N PRO A 125 -16.86 15.15 -13.64
CA PRO A 125 -15.95 14.04 -13.79
C PRO A 125 -15.83 13.17 -12.54
N VAL A 126 -15.77 11.85 -12.76
CA VAL A 126 -15.62 10.85 -11.70
C VAL A 126 -14.24 10.22 -11.79
N LEU A 127 -13.47 10.33 -10.71
CA LEU A 127 -12.13 9.77 -10.56
C LEU A 127 -12.23 8.38 -9.91
N ARG A 128 -11.68 7.35 -10.58
CA ARG A 128 -11.70 5.97 -10.06
C ARG A 128 -10.31 5.37 -10.04
N PRO A 129 -9.69 5.22 -8.86
CA PRO A 129 -8.48 4.41 -8.73
C PRO A 129 -8.73 2.96 -9.15
N ARG A 130 -7.80 2.40 -9.93
CA ARG A 130 -7.85 1.03 -10.45
C ARG A 130 -6.53 0.29 -10.25
N SER A 131 -6.66 -0.95 -9.83
CA SER A 131 -5.53 -1.87 -9.74
C SER A 131 -5.20 -2.43 -11.14
N PRO A 132 -3.92 -2.71 -11.46
CA PRO A 132 -3.54 -3.37 -12.72
C PRO A 132 -4.14 -4.78 -12.87
N ARG A 133 -4.73 -5.32 -11.81
CA ARG A 133 -5.54 -6.55 -11.88
C ARG A 133 -6.92 -6.34 -12.50
N GLN A 134 -7.39 -5.11 -12.61
CA GLN A 134 -8.71 -4.75 -13.12
C GLN A 134 -8.64 -3.97 -14.42
N ILE A 135 -7.51 -3.37 -14.74
CA ILE A 135 -7.31 -2.55 -15.93
C ILE A 135 -5.98 -2.87 -16.59
N LEU A 136 -5.97 -2.92 -17.90
CA LEU A 136 -4.80 -2.95 -18.76
C LEU A 136 -4.81 -1.70 -19.63
N ALA A 137 -3.69 -1.00 -19.71
CA ALA A 137 -3.49 0.15 -20.60
C ALA A 137 -2.36 -0.18 -21.58
N VAL A 138 -2.59 0.06 -22.87
CA VAL A 138 -1.66 -0.20 -23.97
C VAL A 138 -1.17 1.12 -24.51
N TYR A 139 0.15 1.27 -24.58
CA TYR A 139 0.86 2.46 -25.07
C TYR A 139 1.54 2.12 -26.40
N GLU A 140 1.69 3.07 -27.29
CA GLU A 140 2.49 2.91 -28.52
C GLU A 140 3.97 2.87 -28.15
N ASP A 141 4.44 3.88 -27.40
CA ASP A 141 5.76 3.87 -26.77
C ASP A 141 5.60 4.04 -25.23
N PRO A 142 5.65 2.93 -24.47
CA PRO A 142 5.45 3.00 -23.02
C PRO A 142 6.44 3.90 -22.30
N GLN A 143 7.61 4.22 -22.88
CA GLN A 143 8.64 5.04 -22.25
C GLN A 143 8.41 6.54 -22.41
N VAL A 144 7.73 6.95 -23.47
CA VAL A 144 7.54 8.36 -23.84
C VAL A 144 6.09 8.81 -23.64
N ASP A 145 5.14 7.91 -23.92
CA ASP A 145 3.73 8.28 -23.96
C ASP A 145 3.16 8.54 -22.57
N ALA A 146 2.61 9.73 -22.38
CA ALA A 146 1.88 10.08 -21.16
C ALA A 146 0.50 9.39 -21.09
N TRP A 147 -0.11 9.09 -22.24
CA TRP A 147 -1.46 8.55 -22.37
C TRP A 147 -1.46 7.22 -23.10
N PRO A 148 -2.28 6.25 -22.67
CA PRO A 148 -2.43 5.02 -23.44
C PRO A 148 -3.21 5.24 -24.73
N GLN A 149 -2.93 4.42 -25.73
CA GLN A 149 -3.71 4.36 -26.96
C GLN A 149 -5.07 3.70 -26.70
N TYR A 150 -5.08 2.63 -25.92
CA TYR A 150 -6.26 1.90 -25.48
C TYR A 150 -6.17 1.50 -24.02
N ALA A 151 -7.31 1.43 -23.33
CA ALA A 151 -7.38 0.83 -22.01
C ALA A 151 -8.61 -0.07 -21.89
N LEU A 152 -8.44 -1.22 -21.22
CA LEU A 152 -9.49 -2.19 -20.97
C LEU A 152 -9.68 -2.34 -19.45
N GLU A 153 -10.79 -1.84 -18.90
CA GLU A 153 -11.19 -2.06 -17.52
C GLU A 153 -12.17 -3.21 -17.45
N THR A 154 -11.97 -4.15 -16.50
CA THR A 154 -12.85 -5.31 -16.33
C THR A 154 -13.27 -5.49 -14.88
N TRP A 155 -14.53 -5.88 -14.64
CA TRP A 155 -15.04 -6.26 -13.32
C TRP A 155 -16.11 -7.34 -13.45
N VAL A 156 -16.44 -7.98 -12.32
CA VAL A 156 -17.57 -8.92 -12.24
C VAL A 156 -18.76 -8.20 -11.62
N ASP A 157 -19.84 -8.14 -12.37
CA ASP A 157 -21.13 -7.63 -11.90
C ASP A 157 -21.91 -8.78 -11.25
N THR A 158 -22.24 -8.61 -9.98
CA THR A 158 -22.99 -9.58 -9.17
C THR A 158 -24.41 -9.09 -8.84
N SER A 159 -24.87 -8.03 -9.47
CA SER A 159 -26.22 -7.48 -9.24
C SER A 159 -27.33 -8.39 -9.78
N GLU A 160 -27.02 -9.22 -10.77
CA GLU A 160 -27.94 -10.18 -11.35
C GLU A 160 -27.81 -11.57 -10.69
N ALA A 161 -28.80 -12.42 -10.89
CA ALA A 161 -28.81 -13.80 -10.35
C ALA A 161 -27.62 -14.65 -10.82
N LYS A 162 -27.09 -14.34 -12.00
CA LYS A 162 -25.87 -14.94 -12.56
C LYS A 162 -24.82 -13.84 -12.72
N PRO A 163 -23.65 -13.97 -12.06
CA PRO A 163 -22.58 -13.01 -12.22
C PRO A 163 -22.12 -12.91 -13.66
N ARG A 164 -21.95 -11.68 -14.16
CA ARG A 164 -21.49 -11.39 -15.51
C ARG A 164 -20.20 -10.58 -15.46
N ARG A 165 -19.30 -10.85 -16.39
CA ARG A 165 -18.12 -10.01 -16.56
C ARG A 165 -18.46 -8.84 -17.48
N LYS A 166 -18.33 -7.65 -16.95
CA LYS A 166 -18.46 -6.40 -17.69
C LYS A 166 -17.09 -5.83 -17.98
N ALA A 167 -16.98 -5.06 -19.07
CA ALA A 167 -15.78 -4.32 -19.41
C ALA A 167 -16.12 -2.95 -19.96
N LEU A 168 -15.17 -2.03 -19.85
CA LEU A 168 -15.13 -0.78 -20.57
C LEU A 168 -13.83 -0.75 -21.37
N LEU A 169 -13.96 -0.63 -22.69
CA LEU A 169 -12.83 -0.35 -23.57
C LEU A 169 -12.82 1.16 -23.81
N PHE A 170 -11.66 1.78 -23.63
CA PHE A 170 -11.40 3.19 -23.85
C PHE A 170 -10.46 3.34 -25.03
N ASP A 171 -10.78 4.23 -25.93
CA ASP A 171 -9.85 4.80 -26.90
C ASP A 171 -9.59 6.28 -26.59
N ASP A 172 -9.14 7.07 -27.52
CA ASP A 172 -8.87 8.50 -27.36
C ASP A 172 -10.14 9.38 -27.36
N GLU A 173 -11.28 8.90 -27.87
CA GLU A 173 -12.52 9.64 -27.96
C GLU A 173 -13.70 8.98 -27.24
N MET A 174 -13.77 7.64 -27.28
CA MET A 174 -14.97 6.88 -26.94
C MET A 174 -14.76 5.89 -25.82
N VAL A 175 -15.84 5.59 -25.13
CA VAL A 175 -15.96 4.47 -24.21
C VAL A 175 -16.92 3.45 -24.79
N TYR A 176 -16.51 2.20 -24.86
CA TYR A 176 -17.32 1.07 -25.34
C TYR A 176 -17.69 0.17 -24.17
N PRO A 177 -18.94 0.24 -23.66
CA PRO A 177 -19.43 -0.69 -22.65
C PRO A 177 -19.61 -2.09 -23.27
N LEU A 178 -19.07 -3.13 -22.62
CA LEU A 178 -19.06 -4.48 -23.13
C LEU A 178 -19.53 -5.46 -22.04
N ASP A 179 -20.26 -6.47 -22.47
CA ASP A 179 -20.56 -7.64 -21.67
C ASP A 179 -19.80 -8.84 -22.20
N LEU A 180 -18.93 -9.42 -21.37
CA LEU A 180 -18.07 -10.53 -21.71
C LEU A 180 -18.67 -11.89 -21.29
N GLY A 181 -19.95 -11.91 -20.88
CA GLY A 181 -20.72 -13.10 -20.57
C GLY A 181 -20.74 -13.55 -19.12
N GLU A 182 -21.40 -14.66 -18.86
CA GLU A 182 -21.58 -15.23 -17.51
C GLU A 182 -20.25 -15.74 -16.94
N VAL A 183 -20.05 -15.50 -15.65
CA VAL A 183 -18.90 -16.00 -14.89
C VAL A 183 -19.37 -17.17 -14.03
N PRO A 184 -18.75 -18.37 -14.15
CA PRO A 184 -19.06 -19.48 -13.26
C PRO A 184 -18.95 -19.09 -11.78
N GLY A 185 -19.91 -19.50 -10.94
CA GLY A 185 -20.01 -19.09 -9.54
C GLY A 185 -18.74 -19.33 -8.70
N VAL A 186 -17.92 -20.31 -9.06
CA VAL A 186 -16.60 -20.58 -8.44
C VAL A 186 -15.57 -19.50 -8.79
N LEU A 187 -15.78 -18.72 -9.87
CA LEU A 187 -14.87 -17.70 -10.39
C LEU A 187 -15.33 -16.26 -10.08
N VAL A 188 -16.34 -16.11 -9.23
CA VAL A 188 -16.86 -14.77 -8.82
C VAL A 188 -15.84 -14.02 -7.97
N ASP A 189 -14.93 -14.74 -7.30
CA ASP A 189 -13.80 -14.09 -6.64
C ASP A 189 -12.96 -13.39 -7.71
N GLN A 190 -12.98 -12.05 -7.70
CA GLN A 190 -12.19 -11.19 -8.60
C GLN A 190 -10.67 -11.47 -8.50
N ASN A 191 -10.28 -12.23 -7.49
CA ASN A 191 -8.90 -12.65 -7.24
C ASN A 191 -8.55 -13.98 -7.91
N SER A 192 -9.52 -14.66 -8.54
CA SER A 192 -9.27 -15.94 -9.17
C SER A 192 -8.53 -15.75 -10.49
N SER A 193 -7.32 -16.32 -10.57
CA SER A 193 -6.54 -16.44 -11.82
C SER A 193 -7.16 -17.43 -12.82
N LEU A 194 -8.18 -18.20 -12.41
CA LEU A 194 -8.90 -19.17 -13.23
C LEU A 194 -9.92 -18.49 -14.13
N VAL A 195 -9.55 -17.44 -14.80
CA VAL A 195 -10.45 -16.78 -15.75
C VAL A 195 -10.43 -17.49 -17.09
N ALA A 196 -11.63 -17.76 -17.58
CA ALA A 196 -11.90 -18.55 -18.75
C ALA A 196 -11.00 -18.29 -19.97
N ARG A 197 -10.57 -19.37 -20.59
CA ARG A 197 -9.90 -19.33 -21.88
C ARG A 197 -10.85 -18.73 -22.93
N GLY A 198 -10.42 -17.67 -23.58
CA GLY A 198 -11.08 -17.05 -24.74
C GLY A 198 -12.33 -16.26 -24.33
N MET A 199 -12.15 -14.97 -24.10
CA MET A 199 -13.28 -14.06 -23.98
C MET A 199 -13.72 -13.61 -25.34
N ARG A 200 -15.03 -13.72 -25.56
CA ARG A 200 -15.72 -13.06 -26.66
C ARG A 200 -16.69 -12.06 -26.06
N VAL A 201 -16.88 -10.95 -26.75
CA VAL A 201 -17.93 -10.02 -26.41
C VAL A 201 -19.28 -10.71 -26.61
N SER A 202 -20.09 -10.77 -25.56
CA SER A 202 -21.42 -11.35 -25.58
C SER A 202 -22.48 -10.35 -26.01
N GLU A 203 -22.28 -9.08 -25.61
CA GLU A 203 -23.20 -7.99 -25.88
C GLU A 203 -22.43 -6.68 -25.91
N TYR A 204 -22.75 -5.80 -26.86
CA TYR A 204 -22.19 -4.44 -27.01
C TYR A 204 -23.20 -3.46 -26.46
N GLY A 205 -22.78 -2.62 -25.51
CA GLY A 205 -23.56 -1.48 -25.08
C GLY A 205 -23.41 -0.29 -26.04
N ASP A 206 -24.21 0.74 -25.83
CA ASP A 206 -24.12 1.96 -26.63
C ASP A 206 -22.82 2.73 -26.30
N PRO A 207 -21.94 2.95 -27.29
CA PRO A 207 -20.73 3.74 -27.07
C PRO A 207 -21.08 5.20 -26.76
N TYR A 208 -20.25 5.82 -25.92
CA TYR A 208 -20.40 7.23 -25.58
C TYR A 208 -19.07 7.96 -25.56
N GLU A 209 -19.08 9.24 -25.90
CA GLU A 209 -17.92 10.10 -25.89
C GLU A 209 -17.52 10.44 -24.45
N HIS A 210 -16.23 10.24 -24.09
CA HIS A 210 -15.72 10.57 -22.76
C HIS A 210 -15.27 12.03 -22.61
N LYS A 211 -15.14 12.77 -23.71
CA LYS A 211 -14.75 14.20 -23.76
C LYS A 211 -13.39 14.53 -23.15
N ALA A 212 -12.55 13.54 -22.94
CA ALA A 212 -11.20 13.76 -22.42
C ALA A 212 -10.36 14.42 -23.51
N ARG A 213 -9.87 15.60 -23.24
CA ARG A 213 -8.94 16.32 -24.11
C ARG A 213 -7.80 16.89 -23.27
N LEU A 214 -6.66 17.09 -23.88
CA LEU A 214 -5.57 17.82 -23.29
C LEU A 214 -4.98 18.73 -24.37
N LEU A 215 -4.92 20.02 -24.12
CA LEU A 215 -4.50 21.05 -25.10
C LEU A 215 -5.26 20.93 -26.43
N GLY A 216 -6.54 20.55 -26.37
CA GLY A 216 -7.43 20.39 -27.52
C GLY A 216 -7.36 19.05 -28.23
N GLU A 217 -6.34 18.22 -27.97
CA GLU A 217 -6.21 16.88 -28.57
C GLU A 217 -6.93 15.83 -27.72
N PRO A 218 -7.66 14.87 -28.33
CA PRO A 218 -8.33 13.81 -27.60
C PRO A 218 -7.29 12.86 -26.97
N VAL A 219 -7.54 12.39 -25.76
CA VAL A 219 -6.68 11.48 -25.03
C VAL A 219 -7.47 10.39 -24.31
N CYS A 220 -6.95 9.18 -24.25
CA CYS A 220 -7.57 8.11 -23.47
C CYS A 220 -7.62 8.49 -21.97
N PRO A 221 -8.79 8.43 -21.31
CA PRO A 221 -9.01 9.01 -19.98
C PRO A 221 -8.47 8.12 -18.83
N VAL A 222 -7.25 7.61 -19.00
CA VAL A 222 -6.61 6.69 -18.05
C VAL A 222 -5.19 7.15 -17.75
N VAL A 223 -4.96 7.55 -16.51
CA VAL A 223 -3.66 8.03 -16.03
C VAL A 223 -2.94 6.93 -15.26
N ARG A 224 -1.69 6.66 -15.64
CA ARG A 224 -0.84 5.65 -14.99
C ARG A 224 -0.02 6.27 -13.86
N PHE A 225 0.00 5.60 -12.71
CA PHE A 225 0.88 5.87 -11.57
C PHE A 225 1.99 4.83 -11.56
N VAL A 226 3.24 5.24 -11.60
CA VAL A 226 4.40 4.34 -11.62
C VAL A 226 5.18 4.47 -10.34
N ASN A 227 5.43 3.33 -9.65
CA ASN A 227 6.17 3.30 -8.39
C ASN A 227 7.68 3.46 -8.60
N ASP A 228 8.22 2.64 -9.48
CA ASP A 228 9.63 2.65 -9.87
C ASP A 228 9.76 2.03 -11.26
N ARG A 229 10.57 2.66 -12.11
CA ARG A 229 10.76 2.26 -13.50
C ARG A 229 12.20 2.50 -13.89
N ASP A 230 12.83 1.51 -14.46
CA ASP A 230 14.17 1.64 -15.01
C ASP A 230 14.16 1.97 -16.51
N ALA A 231 15.36 2.15 -17.08
CA ALA A 231 15.54 2.45 -18.51
C ALA A 231 15.18 1.26 -19.43
N ASP A 232 15.06 0.06 -18.89
CA ASP A 232 14.64 -1.15 -19.61
C ASP A 232 13.11 -1.36 -19.55
N ASP A 233 12.36 -0.35 -19.07
CA ASP A 233 10.91 -0.38 -18.87
C ASP A 233 10.43 -1.40 -17.82
N LEU A 234 11.31 -1.83 -16.94
CA LEU A 234 10.92 -2.70 -15.84
C LEU A 234 10.23 -1.89 -14.74
N ILE A 235 8.94 -2.17 -14.55
CA ILE A 235 8.12 -1.54 -13.50
C ILE A 235 8.04 -2.49 -12.31
N VAL A 236 8.47 -2.02 -11.14
CA VAL A 236 8.56 -2.84 -9.91
C VAL A 236 7.86 -2.15 -8.74
N GLY A 237 7.10 -2.94 -7.96
CA GLY A 237 6.51 -2.52 -6.69
C GLY A 237 7.43 -2.83 -5.50
N GLU A 238 7.04 -2.34 -4.32
CA GLU A 238 7.78 -2.58 -3.07
C GLU A 238 7.65 -4.01 -2.55
N VAL A 239 6.65 -4.76 -3.01
CA VAL A 239 6.31 -6.09 -2.50
C VAL A 239 7.09 -7.19 -3.22
N GLU A 240 7.18 -7.13 -4.53
CA GLU A 240 7.74 -8.21 -5.36
C GLU A 240 9.18 -8.61 -4.97
N PRO A 241 10.12 -7.68 -4.77
CA PRO A 241 11.50 -8.01 -4.41
C PRO A 241 11.63 -8.74 -3.06
N LEU A 242 10.64 -8.58 -2.19
CA LEU A 242 10.63 -9.13 -0.83
C LEU A 242 9.94 -10.49 -0.71
N ILE A 243 9.29 -10.99 -1.77
CA ILE A 243 8.51 -12.24 -1.71
C ILE A 243 9.35 -13.44 -1.26
N THR A 244 10.57 -13.58 -1.81
CA THR A 244 11.44 -14.69 -1.46
C THR A 244 11.87 -14.63 0.02
N LEU A 245 12.18 -13.44 0.52
CA LEU A 245 12.54 -13.23 1.92
C LEU A 245 11.34 -13.47 2.85
N GLN A 246 10.14 -13.05 2.45
CA GLN A 246 8.90 -13.36 3.15
C GLN A 246 8.67 -14.87 3.28
N GLN A 247 8.93 -15.62 2.22
CA GLN A 247 8.79 -17.08 2.23
C GLN A 247 9.80 -17.72 3.20
N ALA A 248 11.06 -17.25 3.20
CA ALA A 248 12.07 -17.71 4.13
C ALA A 248 11.68 -17.42 5.59
N ILE A 249 11.15 -16.24 5.89
CA ILE A 249 10.64 -15.87 7.21
C ILE A 249 9.53 -16.82 7.66
N ASN A 250 8.58 -17.14 6.77
CA ASN A 250 7.49 -18.06 7.09
C ASN A 250 8.02 -19.47 7.41
N ASN A 251 8.99 -19.97 6.65
CA ASN A 251 9.60 -21.29 6.88
C ASN A 251 10.32 -21.33 8.25
N VAL A 252 11.18 -20.36 8.54
CA VAL A 252 11.89 -20.31 9.83
C VAL A 252 10.91 -20.15 11.00
N ASN A 253 9.86 -19.36 10.82
CA ASN A 253 8.81 -19.22 11.83
C ASN A 253 8.05 -20.54 12.03
N PHE A 254 7.82 -21.31 10.96
CA PHE A 254 7.20 -22.63 11.04
C PHE A 254 8.06 -23.60 11.85
N ASP A 255 9.37 -23.69 11.55
CA ASP A 255 10.31 -24.52 12.29
C ASP A 255 10.34 -24.14 13.77
N ARG A 256 10.35 -22.84 14.07
CA ARG A 256 10.28 -22.33 15.45
C ARG A 256 9.01 -22.77 16.16
N LEU A 257 7.84 -22.70 15.48
CA LEU A 257 6.56 -23.12 16.04
C LEU A 257 6.53 -24.64 16.31
N ILE A 258 7.09 -25.44 15.40
CA ILE A 258 7.25 -26.89 15.58
C ILE A 258 8.08 -27.16 16.83
N VAL A 259 9.29 -26.57 16.91
CA VAL A 259 10.18 -26.75 18.06
C VAL A 259 9.51 -26.30 19.36
N SER A 260 8.81 -25.17 19.35
CA SER A 260 8.09 -24.69 20.52
C SER A 260 6.94 -25.62 20.93
N ARG A 261 6.17 -26.13 19.97
CA ARG A 261 5.00 -26.99 20.23
C ARG A 261 5.41 -28.37 20.75
N PHE A 262 6.36 -29.00 20.08
CA PHE A 262 6.82 -30.35 20.46
C PHE A 262 7.85 -30.31 21.60
N GLY A 263 8.64 -29.26 21.69
CA GLY A 263 9.60 -29.06 22.81
C GLY A 263 8.92 -28.76 24.14
N ALA A 264 7.68 -28.23 24.13
CA ALA A 264 6.89 -28.02 25.35
C ALA A 264 6.50 -29.36 26.03
N PHE A 265 6.53 -30.47 25.27
CA PHE A 265 6.26 -31.81 25.77
C PHE A 265 7.47 -32.72 25.53
N PRO A 266 8.54 -32.58 26.36
CA PRO A 266 9.77 -33.36 26.15
C PRO A 266 9.47 -34.86 26.18
N GLN A 267 9.98 -35.56 25.18
CA GLN A 267 9.79 -37.02 25.07
C GLN A 267 10.55 -37.70 26.20
N LYS A 268 9.80 -38.51 26.93
CA LYS A 268 10.38 -39.37 27.99
C LYS A 268 10.70 -40.71 27.37
N VAL A 269 11.93 -41.14 27.52
CA VAL A 269 12.41 -42.44 27.06
C VAL A 269 12.67 -43.32 28.27
N ILE A 270 12.16 -44.54 28.23
CA ILE A 270 12.34 -45.54 29.26
C ILE A 270 13.04 -46.73 28.60
N THR A 271 14.14 -47.18 29.19
CA THR A 271 14.86 -48.34 28.73
C THR A 271 14.93 -49.39 29.84
N GLY A 272 14.93 -50.67 29.47
CA GLY A 272 14.97 -51.79 30.43
C GLY A 272 13.61 -52.21 30.98
N TRP A 273 12.50 -51.60 30.51
CA TRP A 273 11.17 -52.01 30.94
C TRP A 273 10.62 -53.13 30.04
N THR A 274 10.28 -54.26 30.67
CA THR A 274 9.86 -55.51 30.00
C THR A 274 8.43 -55.91 30.26
N ASP A 275 7.59 -55.00 30.78
CA ASP A 275 6.20 -55.31 31.06
C ASP A 275 5.34 -55.39 29.79
N GLU A 276 4.26 -56.21 29.82
CA GLU A 276 3.42 -56.44 28.66
C GLU A 276 2.76 -55.15 28.18
N ALA A 277 2.55 -55.03 26.87
CA ALA A 277 2.06 -53.85 26.14
C ALA A 277 0.65 -53.36 26.58
N SER A 278 0.00 -53.94 27.57
CA SER A 278 -1.31 -53.55 28.11
C SER A 278 -1.30 -52.33 29.05
N ASN A 279 -0.16 -52.04 29.67
CA ASN A 279 -0.02 -50.89 30.57
C ASN A 279 0.65 -49.70 29.88
N VAL A 280 -0.15 -49.01 29.04
CA VAL A 280 0.30 -47.75 28.43
C VAL A 280 0.54 -46.71 29.51
N LEU A 281 1.80 -46.32 29.73
CA LEU A 281 2.16 -45.22 30.62
C LEU A 281 1.52 -43.91 30.13
N LYS A 282 0.46 -43.45 30.80
CA LYS A 282 -0.14 -42.15 30.51
C LYS A 282 0.79 -41.05 31.01
N ALA A 283 1.48 -40.39 30.09
CA ALA A 283 2.27 -39.22 30.41
C ALA A 283 1.37 -38.06 30.81
N SER A 284 1.53 -37.56 32.01
CA SER A 284 0.90 -36.34 32.51
C SER A 284 1.98 -35.50 33.19
N ALA A 285 1.89 -34.19 33.07
CA ALA A 285 2.85 -33.27 33.72
C ALA A 285 2.87 -33.37 35.24
N SER A 286 1.82 -33.97 35.83
CA SER A 286 1.66 -34.12 37.27
C SER A 286 1.92 -35.54 37.80
N ARG A 287 2.29 -36.51 36.96
CA ARG A 287 2.53 -37.88 37.39
C ARG A 287 4.03 -38.18 37.51
N ILE A 288 4.42 -38.65 38.67
CA ILE A 288 5.74 -39.23 38.92
C ILE A 288 5.62 -40.73 38.59
N TRP A 289 6.52 -41.24 37.75
CA TRP A 289 6.65 -42.69 37.50
C TRP A 289 7.62 -43.29 38.48
N THR A 290 7.21 -44.36 39.17
CA THR A 290 8.03 -45.16 40.02
C THR A 290 8.19 -46.58 39.40
N PHE A 291 9.41 -47.11 39.37
CA PHE A 291 9.73 -48.43 38.83
C PHE A 291 10.39 -49.22 39.97
N ASP A 292 9.94 -50.46 40.13
CA ASP A 292 10.51 -51.35 41.14
C ASP A 292 11.79 -52.06 40.68
N ASP A 293 12.02 -52.09 39.35
CA ASP A 293 13.20 -52.67 38.73
C ASP A 293 14.37 -51.67 38.68
N PRO A 294 15.52 -51.96 39.31
CA PRO A 294 16.68 -51.07 39.35
C PRO A 294 17.35 -50.87 38.00
N ASP A 295 17.12 -51.74 37.02
CA ASP A 295 17.71 -51.63 35.67
C ASP A 295 16.92 -50.73 34.73
N VAL A 296 15.70 -50.28 35.14
CA VAL A 296 14.91 -49.35 34.37
C VAL A 296 15.48 -47.94 34.47
N LYS A 297 15.84 -47.37 33.33
CA LYS A 297 16.33 -46.00 33.22
C LYS A 297 15.31 -45.14 32.48
N ALA A 298 14.87 -44.09 33.15
CA ALA A 298 14.03 -43.07 32.54
C ALA A 298 14.84 -41.78 32.34
N PHE A 299 14.83 -41.26 31.14
CA PHE A 299 15.42 -39.95 30.82
C PHE A 299 14.52 -39.15 29.90
N THR A 300 14.71 -37.85 29.93
CA THR A 300 13.97 -36.93 29.09
C THR A 300 14.91 -36.38 28.02
N LEU A 301 14.47 -36.44 26.76
CA LEU A 301 15.22 -35.78 25.68
C LEU A 301 15.19 -34.29 25.91
N THR A 302 16.34 -33.62 25.83
CA THR A 302 16.43 -32.18 25.97
C THR A 302 15.64 -31.50 24.86
N ALA A 303 14.74 -30.60 25.21
CA ALA A 303 14.05 -29.79 24.24
C ALA A 303 15.03 -28.90 23.47
N ALA A 304 14.85 -28.79 22.16
CA ALA A 304 15.65 -27.85 21.38
C ALA A 304 15.31 -26.42 21.77
N SER A 305 16.33 -25.56 21.86
CA SER A 305 16.14 -24.13 22.15
C SER A 305 15.52 -23.41 20.96
N THR A 306 14.56 -22.52 21.22
CA THR A 306 14.00 -21.62 20.22
C THR A 306 14.79 -20.32 20.03
N GLU A 307 15.85 -20.12 20.81
CA GLU A 307 16.63 -18.88 20.83
C GLU A 307 17.34 -18.61 19.51
N GLY A 308 17.94 -19.63 18.89
CA GLY A 308 18.56 -19.51 17.56
C GLY A 308 17.57 -19.11 16.47
N TYR A 309 16.36 -19.65 16.51
CA TYR A 309 15.31 -19.27 15.57
C TYR A 309 14.83 -17.82 15.77
N ASN A 310 14.77 -17.34 17.02
CA ASN A 310 14.41 -15.96 17.32
C ASN A 310 15.49 -14.98 16.81
N ALA A 311 16.77 -15.33 16.98
CA ALA A 311 17.88 -14.53 16.46
C ALA A 311 17.83 -14.46 14.93
N LEU A 312 17.68 -15.60 14.25
CA LEU A 312 17.57 -15.67 12.79
C LEU A 312 16.36 -14.90 12.26
N LEU A 313 15.19 -15.00 12.90
CA LEU A 313 14.01 -14.20 12.52
C LEU A 313 14.25 -12.70 12.68
N THR A 314 14.97 -12.29 13.72
CA THR A 314 15.32 -10.87 13.91
C THR A 314 16.23 -10.39 12.78
N GLU A 315 17.27 -11.15 12.44
CA GLU A 315 18.17 -10.85 11.33
C GLU A 315 17.42 -10.77 9.98
N MET A 316 16.51 -11.72 9.70
CA MET A 316 15.70 -11.67 8.49
C MET A 316 14.78 -10.44 8.44
N MET A 317 14.22 -9.99 9.57
CA MET A 317 13.43 -8.76 9.65
C MET A 317 14.30 -7.52 9.40
N GLU A 318 15.53 -7.50 9.87
CA GLU A 318 16.50 -6.45 9.57
C GLU A 318 16.88 -6.46 8.07
N HIS A 319 17.01 -7.61 7.44
CA HIS A 319 17.20 -7.71 5.99
C HIS A 319 15.99 -7.15 5.21
N VAL A 320 14.75 -7.43 5.65
CA VAL A 320 13.57 -6.79 5.06
C VAL A 320 13.67 -5.28 5.13
N ALA A 321 14.01 -4.73 6.30
CA ALA A 321 14.13 -3.30 6.50
C ALA A 321 15.22 -2.68 5.60
N MET A 322 16.35 -3.37 5.45
CA MET A 322 17.48 -2.94 4.61
C MET A 322 17.09 -2.91 3.12
N VAL A 323 16.47 -3.99 2.60
CA VAL A 323 16.04 -4.07 1.19
C VAL A 323 14.93 -3.07 0.90
N ALA A 324 13.96 -2.93 1.80
CA ALA A 324 12.86 -1.96 1.68
C ALA A 324 13.30 -0.51 1.92
N GLN A 325 14.51 -0.28 2.47
CA GLN A 325 15.01 1.03 2.87
C GLN A 325 14.13 1.75 3.92
N ILE A 326 13.61 0.99 4.87
CA ILE A 326 12.83 1.49 6.01
C ILE A 326 13.61 1.28 7.31
N SER A 327 13.20 1.99 8.38
CA SER A 327 13.85 1.79 9.68
C SER A 327 13.63 0.37 10.21
N PRO A 328 14.69 -0.33 10.68
CA PRO A 328 14.56 -1.64 11.31
C PRO A 328 13.56 -1.66 12.49
N ALA A 329 13.41 -0.56 13.20
CA ALA A 329 12.45 -0.42 14.29
C ALA A 329 10.99 -0.59 13.83
N GLN A 330 10.66 -0.17 12.61
CA GLN A 330 9.32 -0.32 12.04
C GLN A 330 8.96 -1.79 11.79
N VAL A 331 9.95 -2.64 11.47
CA VAL A 331 9.72 -4.07 11.17
C VAL A 331 9.86 -4.93 12.42
N THR A 332 10.86 -4.64 13.28
CA THR A 332 11.14 -5.44 14.49
C THR A 332 10.27 -5.04 15.68
N GLY A 333 9.69 -3.84 15.67
CA GLY A 333 8.94 -3.27 16.79
C GLY A 333 9.82 -2.90 18.00
N LYS A 334 11.15 -2.99 17.86
CA LYS A 334 12.10 -2.70 18.96
C LYS A 334 12.58 -1.24 18.83
N MET A 335 12.12 -0.38 19.71
CA MET A 335 12.67 0.96 19.91
C MET A 335 13.56 0.92 21.16
N VAL A 336 14.85 1.19 20.97
CA VAL A 336 15.78 1.30 22.10
C VAL A 336 16.20 2.76 22.18
N ASN A 337 15.91 3.45 23.28
CA ASN A 337 16.38 4.80 23.68
C ASN A 337 17.10 5.60 22.56
N VAL A 338 16.40 5.96 21.50
CA VAL A 338 16.96 6.62 20.32
C VAL A 338 16.67 8.11 20.45
N SER A 339 17.69 8.97 20.26
CA SER A 339 17.47 10.42 20.18
C SER A 339 16.67 10.77 18.92
N ALA A 340 15.98 11.90 18.91
CA ALA A 340 15.21 12.35 17.74
C ALA A 340 16.11 12.47 16.48
N GLU A 341 17.39 12.86 16.64
CA GLU A 341 18.36 12.93 15.55
C GLU A 341 18.73 11.55 14.98
N ALA A 342 18.90 10.56 15.86
CA ALA A 342 19.21 9.19 15.42
C ALA A 342 17.98 8.54 14.74
N LEU A 343 16.76 8.85 15.18
CA LEU A 343 15.53 8.43 14.50
C LEU A 343 15.43 9.07 13.12
N ALA A 344 15.65 10.38 13.02
CA ALA A 344 15.65 11.10 11.74
C ALA A 344 16.72 10.54 10.78
N ALA A 345 17.92 10.21 11.27
CA ALA A 345 18.96 9.58 10.48
C ALA A 345 18.55 8.17 10.00
N ALA A 346 17.87 7.39 10.84
CA ALA A 346 17.37 6.06 10.47
C ALA A 346 16.24 6.12 9.42
N GLU A 347 15.48 7.21 9.38
CA GLU A 347 14.38 7.43 8.43
C GLU A 347 14.83 8.14 7.14
N ALA A 348 16.06 8.69 7.08
CA ALA A 348 16.54 9.49 5.96
C ALA A 348 16.47 8.75 4.61
N ASN A 349 16.76 7.43 4.58
CA ASN A 349 16.66 6.64 3.36
C ASN A 349 15.20 6.47 2.89
N GLN A 350 14.30 6.22 3.84
CA GLN A 350 12.87 6.14 3.55
C GLN A 350 12.33 7.47 3.01
N GLN A 351 12.76 8.61 3.59
CA GLN A 351 12.34 9.94 3.13
C GLN A 351 12.84 10.25 1.71
N ARG A 352 14.09 9.87 1.35
CA ARG A 352 14.59 10.00 -0.03
C ARG A 352 13.78 9.19 -1.02
N LYS A 353 13.45 7.93 -0.66
CA LYS A 353 12.61 7.07 -1.49
C LYS A 353 11.19 7.61 -1.62
N LEU A 354 10.63 8.16 -0.54
CA LEU A 354 9.34 8.86 -0.55
C LEU A 354 9.34 10.11 -1.42
N ALA A 355 10.44 10.89 -1.44
CA ALA A 355 10.57 12.07 -2.30
C ALA A 355 10.45 11.69 -3.78
N ALA A 356 11.18 10.67 -4.24
CA ALA A 356 11.08 10.19 -5.62
C ALA A 356 9.66 9.69 -5.96
N LYS A 357 8.98 9.03 -5.01
CA LYS A 357 7.59 8.59 -5.22
C LYS A 357 6.60 9.76 -5.27
N ARG A 358 6.82 10.80 -4.47
CA ARG A 358 6.02 12.01 -4.51
C ARG A 358 6.15 12.73 -5.84
N GLU A 359 7.37 12.79 -6.41
CA GLU A 359 7.58 13.33 -7.76
C GLU A 359 6.80 12.52 -8.79
N SER A 360 7.00 11.20 -8.87
CA SER A 360 6.33 10.34 -9.86
C SER A 360 4.80 10.35 -9.72
N PHE A 361 4.27 10.22 -8.49
CA PHE A 361 2.82 10.24 -8.27
C PHE A 361 2.23 11.65 -8.37
N GLY A 362 3.06 12.68 -8.13
CA GLY A 362 2.70 14.08 -8.30
C GLY A 362 2.30 14.36 -9.74
N GLU A 363 3.19 14.08 -10.67
CA GLU A 363 2.94 14.19 -12.11
C GLU A 363 1.65 13.47 -12.55
N SER A 364 1.43 12.25 -12.01
CA SER A 364 0.22 11.50 -12.33
C SER A 364 -1.05 12.16 -11.77
N TRP A 365 -1.02 12.70 -10.55
CA TRP A 365 -2.17 13.43 -10.00
C TRP A 365 -2.44 14.74 -10.72
N GLU A 366 -1.41 15.43 -11.16
CA GLU A 366 -1.51 16.66 -11.96
C GLU A 366 -2.19 16.38 -13.31
N GLN A 367 -1.81 15.27 -13.97
CA GLN A 367 -2.49 14.80 -15.17
C GLN A 367 -3.98 14.48 -14.91
N VAL A 368 -4.29 13.78 -13.80
CA VAL A 368 -5.68 13.46 -13.41
C VAL A 368 -6.49 14.74 -13.20
N LEU A 369 -5.93 15.73 -12.50
CA LEU A 369 -6.65 16.97 -12.17
C LEU A 369 -6.84 17.85 -13.41
N ARG A 370 -5.83 17.96 -14.30
CA ARG A 370 -5.95 18.68 -15.58
C ARG A 370 -7.04 18.05 -16.47
N LEU A 371 -7.04 16.72 -16.59
CA LEU A 371 -8.05 16.01 -17.36
C LEU A 371 -9.46 16.17 -16.78
N ALA A 372 -9.56 16.13 -15.45
CA ALA A 372 -10.83 16.35 -14.77
C ALA A 372 -11.34 17.80 -14.93
N ALA A 373 -10.43 18.78 -14.90
CA ALA A 373 -10.75 20.19 -15.11
C ALA A 373 -11.27 20.44 -16.53
N GLU A 374 -10.61 19.88 -17.54
CA GLU A 374 -11.07 19.93 -18.94
C GLU A 374 -12.48 19.39 -19.09
N MET A 375 -12.77 18.22 -18.52
CA MET A 375 -14.10 17.61 -18.55
C MET A 375 -15.17 18.43 -17.78
N ASP A 376 -14.77 19.22 -16.79
CA ASP A 376 -15.66 20.12 -16.01
C ASP A 376 -15.81 21.50 -16.68
N GLY A 377 -15.04 21.80 -17.74
CA GLY A 377 -15.05 23.06 -18.49
C GLY A 377 -14.21 24.16 -17.86
N ASP A 378 -13.17 23.79 -17.09
CA ASP A 378 -12.19 24.73 -16.53
C ASP A 378 -10.88 24.68 -17.34
N ASP A 379 -10.88 25.37 -18.48
CA ASP A 379 -9.77 25.43 -19.42
C ASP A 379 -8.48 25.99 -18.74
N THR A 380 -8.64 26.89 -17.78
CA THR A 380 -7.49 27.52 -17.09
C THR A 380 -6.68 26.48 -16.32
N THR A 381 -7.34 25.60 -15.58
CA THR A 381 -6.68 24.53 -14.84
C THR A 381 -6.18 23.44 -15.80
N ALA A 382 -6.93 23.14 -16.85
CA ALA A 382 -6.57 22.10 -17.82
C ALA A 382 -5.27 22.43 -18.59
N GLU A 383 -5.05 23.70 -18.94
CA GLU A 383 -3.87 24.19 -19.68
C GLU A 383 -2.64 24.48 -18.79
N ASP A 384 -2.81 24.56 -17.45
CA ASP A 384 -1.70 24.85 -16.55
C ASP A 384 -0.81 23.61 -16.33
N THR A 385 0.22 23.51 -17.17
CA THR A 385 1.23 22.42 -17.09
C THR A 385 2.27 22.61 -15.98
N ASN A 386 2.28 23.77 -15.30
CA ASN A 386 3.24 24.07 -14.24
C ASN A 386 2.57 24.03 -12.84
N ALA A 387 1.33 23.67 -12.78
CA ALA A 387 0.64 23.47 -11.50
C ALA A 387 1.13 22.19 -10.82
N GLU A 388 1.26 22.21 -9.51
CA GLU A 388 1.83 21.14 -8.71
C GLU A 388 0.90 20.70 -7.59
N VAL A 389 0.87 19.40 -7.29
CA VAL A 389 0.22 18.88 -6.09
C VAL A 389 1.06 19.16 -4.85
N VAL A 390 0.38 19.50 -3.76
CA VAL A 390 1.03 19.74 -2.47
C VAL A 390 0.94 18.47 -1.62
N TRP A 391 2.09 17.91 -1.29
CA TRP A 391 2.19 16.74 -0.43
C TRP A 391 2.25 17.13 1.04
N ARG A 392 1.66 16.29 1.90
CA ARG A 392 1.83 16.41 3.35
C ARG A 392 3.29 16.19 3.72
N ASP A 393 3.84 17.12 4.50
CA ASP A 393 5.18 16.91 5.11
C ASP A 393 5.06 15.83 6.19
N THR A 394 5.88 14.79 6.06
CA THR A 394 5.93 13.64 6.97
C THR A 394 7.30 13.45 7.60
N GLU A 395 8.23 14.40 7.40
CA GLU A 395 9.53 14.37 8.08
C GLU A 395 9.36 14.57 9.59
N ALA A 396 10.02 13.72 10.36
CA ALA A 396 10.07 13.85 11.82
C ALA A 396 10.95 15.05 12.20
N ARG A 397 10.36 16.24 12.22
CA ARG A 397 11.03 17.46 12.69
C ARG A 397 10.57 17.79 14.10
N SER A 398 11.49 18.26 14.95
CA SER A 398 11.07 18.77 16.25
C SER A 398 10.20 20.02 16.03
N PHE A 399 9.04 20.08 16.66
CA PHE A 399 8.13 21.21 16.56
C PHE A 399 8.85 22.55 16.88
N GLY A 400 9.80 22.52 17.82
CA GLY A 400 10.63 23.67 18.15
C GLY A 400 11.47 24.19 16.96
N ALA A 401 12.05 23.29 16.16
CA ALA A 401 12.82 23.65 14.97
C ALA A 401 11.93 24.28 13.89
N VAL A 402 10.72 23.79 13.72
CA VAL A 402 9.74 24.36 12.76
C VAL A 402 9.33 25.77 13.20
N VAL A 403 8.98 25.95 14.48
CA VAL A 403 8.61 27.27 15.03
C VAL A 403 9.75 28.27 14.91
N ASP A 404 10.99 27.85 15.17
CA ASP A 404 12.18 28.70 15.03
C ASP A 404 12.42 29.10 13.58
N GLY A 405 12.30 28.15 12.63
CA GLY A 405 12.38 28.42 11.21
C GLY A 405 11.30 29.40 10.72
N VAL A 406 10.03 29.15 11.05
CA VAL A 406 8.89 30.02 10.72
C VAL A 406 9.08 31.44 11.30
N THR A 407 9.56 31.55 12.54
CA THR A 407 9.82 32.84 13.18
C THR A 407 10.90 33.62 12.46
N LYS A 408 11.99 32.95 12.08
CA LYS A 408 13.11 33.57 11.33
C LYS A 408 12.68 34.02 9.93
N LEU A 409 11.93 33.19 9.22
CA LEU A 409 11.43 33.55 7.89
C LEU A 409 10.35 34.64 7.95
N SER A 410 9.53 34.70 8.98
CA SER A 410 8.59 35.78 9.23
C SER A 410 9.33 37.11 9.45
N ALA A 411 10.43 37.09 10.21
CA ALA A 411 11.27 38.28 10.44
C ALA A 411 11.97 38.73 9.15
N ALA A 412 12.22 37.83 8.20
CA ALA A 412 12.76 38.13 6.87
C ALA A 412 11.71 38.63 5.87
N GLY A 413 10.44 38.74 6.25
CA GLY A 413 9.35 39.27 5.42
C GLY A 413 8.66 38.27 4.48
N VAL A 414 8.85 36.97 4.69
CA VAL A 414 8.16 35.93 3.89
C VAL A 414 6.65 36.00 4.16
N PRO A 415 5.80 35.94 3.11
CA PRO A 415 4.34 35.96 3.26
C PRO A 415 3.84 34.86 4.20
N ILE A 416 2.80 35.20 4.97
CA ILE A 416 2.29 34.30 6.02
C ILE A 416 1.68 33.01 5.45
N GLU A 417 1.07 33.08 4.31
CA GLU A 417 0.49 31.95 3.59
C GLU A 417 1.56 30.88 3.32
N THR A 418 2.74 31.33 2.84
CA THR A 418 3.92 30.47 2.62
C THR A 418 4.45 29.89 3.93
N LEU A 419 4.45 30.66 5.01
CA LEU A 419 4.92 30.21 6.31
C LEU A 419 3.99 29.16 6.92
N LEU A 420 2.69 29.34 6.80
CA LEU A 420 1.70 28.38 7.32
C LEU A 420 1.73 27.03 6.56
N SER A 421 2.05 27.06 5.26
CA SER A 421 2.20 25.83 4.48
C SER A 421 3.43 24.99 4.89
N MET A 422 4.41 25.62 5.56
CA MET A 422 5.60 24.93 6.08
C MET A 422 5.38 24.28 7.46
N VAL A 423 4.22 24.52 8.10
CA VAL A 423 3.92 23.96 9.42
C VAL A 423 3.32 22.55 9.27
N PRO A 424 3.99 21.49 9.75
CA PRO A 424 3.48 20.14 9.63
C PRO A 424 2.10 19.94 10.29
N GLY A 425 1.20 19.23 9.60
CA GLY A 425 -0.12 18.91 10.12
C GLY A 425 -1.21 19.98 9.90
N MET A 426 -0.90 21.10 9.26
CA MET A 426 -1.92 22.05 8.83
C MET A 426 -2.57 21.61 7.52
N SER A 427 -3.91 21.56 7.51
CA SER A 427 -4.65 21.33 6.27
C SER A 427 -4.82 22.63 5.49
N GLN A 428 -5.02 22.53 4.17
CA GLN A 428 -5.28 23.68 3.31
C GLN A 428 -6.46 24.53 3.82
N GLN A 429 -7.54 23.89 4.28
CA GLN A 429 -8.68 24.58 4.88
C GLN A 429 -8.32 25.40 6.12
N GLN A 430 -7.41 24.89 6.94
CA GLN A 430 -6.91 25.62 8.11
C GLN A 430 -6.00 26.79 7.70
N ILE A 431 -5.18 26.61 6.68
CA ILE A 431 -4.33 27.68 6.12
C ILE A 431 -5.21 28.82 5.56
N ILE A 432 -6.23 28.49 4.77
CA ILE A 432 -7.20 29.47 4.22
C ILE A 432 -7.95 30.17 5.34
N ALA A 433 -8.46 29.45 6.34
CA ALA A 433 -9.19 30.02 7.46
C ALA A 433 -8.32 30.97 8.30
N ILE A 434 -7.06 30.62 8.52
CA ILE A 434 -6.11 31.43 9.26
C ILE A 434 -5.66 32.66 8.44
N SER A 435 -5.30 32.48 7.17
CA SER A 435 -4.89 33.57 6.28
C SER A 435 -6.03 34.58 6.04
N GLY A 436 -7.28 34.09 5.88
CA GLY A 436 -8.46 34.95 5.78
C GLY A 436 -8.72 35.79 7.05
N GLY A 437 -8.42 35.23 8.23
CA GLY A 437 -8.55 35.93 9.53
C GLY A 437 -7.43 36.91 9.87
N ILE A 438 -6.28 36.79 9.22
CA ILE A 438 -5.04 37.48 9.59
C ILE A 438 -4.73 38.70 8.72
N ARG A 439 -5.47 38.95 7.62
CA ARG A 439 -5.33 40.18 6.82
C ARG A 439 -5.50 41.42 7.70
N GLY A 440 -4.50 41.73 8.52
CA GLY A 440 -4.44 42.89 9.43
C GLY A 440 -3.81 42.67 10.79
N LYS A 441 -3.37 41.44 11.12
CA LYS A 441 -2.76 41.11 12.42
C LYS A 441 -1.25 40.89 12.32
N ARG A 442 -0.51 41.36 13.37
CA ARG A 442 0.98 41.35 13.44
C ARG A 442 1.51 39.91 13.60
N ALA A 443 2.71 39.68 13.03
CA ALA A 443 3.43 38.40 13.06
C ALA A 443 3.54 37.75 14.46
N ALA A 444 3.49 38.53 15.55
CA ALA A 444 3.52 38.01 16.92
C ALA A 444 2.29 37.15 17.30
N GLU A 445 1.11 37.45 16.78
CA GLU A 445 -0.12 36.71 17.08
C GLU A 445 -0.11 35.33 16.39
N ILE A 446 0.66 35.21 15.31
CA ILE A 446 0.79 33.95 14.56
C ILE A 446 1.67 32.97 15.29
N VAL A 447 2.77 33.45 15.87
CA VAL A 447 3.66 32.63 16.70
C VAL A 447 2.87 32.06 17.90
N ASP A 448 1.95 32.83 18.45
CA ASP A 448 1.09 32.38 19.54
C ASP A 448 0.04 31.35 19.06
N ALA A 449 -0.51 31.50 17.84
CA ALA A 449 -1.42 30.52 17.23
C ALA A 449 -0.70 29.19 16.90
N VAL A 450 0.51 29.27 16.37
CA VAL A 450 1.37 28.09 16.10
C VAL A 450 1.80 27.43 17.40
N ARG A 451 2.12 28.20 18.44
CA ARG A 451 2.37 27.65 19.79
C ARG A 451 1.14 26.95 20.36
N ALA A 452 -0.04 27.53 20.20
CA ALA A 452 -1.29 26.94 20.69
C ALA A 452 -1.66 25.66 19.93
N ALA A 453 -1.41 25.59 18.62
CA ALA A 453 -1.58 24.38 17.82
C ALA A 453 -0.56 23.29 18.22
N GLY A 454 0.68 23.68 18.51
CA GLY A 454 1.73 22.77 18.99
C GLY A 454 1.48 22.24 20.40
N GLN A 455 0.96 23.05 21.30
CA GLN A 455 0.56 22.59 22.63
C GLN A 455 -0.61 21.60 22.56
N ARG A 456 -1.49 21.71 21.57
CA ARG A 456 -2.57 20.72 21.34
C ARG A 456 -2.03 19.42 20.75
N ALA A 457 -1.02 19.46 19.89
CA ALA A 457 -0.36 18.27 19.34
C ALA A 457 0.49 17.53 20.41
N THR A 458 1.05 18.25 21.40
CA THR A 458 1.78 17.65 22.52
C THR A 458 0.86 17.13 23.64
N THR A 459 -0.43 17.48 23.62
CA THR A 459 -1.47 16.91 24.51
C THR A 459 -2.18 15.71 23.88
N ASP A 460 -1.72 15.20 22.75
CA ASP A 460 -2.17 13.91 22.22
C ASP A 460 -1.84 12.82 23.27
N PRO A 461 -2.82 12.05 23.73
CA PRO A 461 -2.63 11.01 24.76
C PRO A 461 -1.51 10.02 24.44
N LEU A 462 -1.26 9.77 23.15
CA LEU A 462 -0.18 8.90 22.67
C LEU A 462 1.22 9.50 22.90
N VAL A 463 1.38 10.80 22.74
CA VAL A 463 2.68 11.48 22.91
C VAL A 463 2.97 11.69 24.42
N THR A 464 1.94 11.96 25.21
CA THR A 464 2.05 12.11 26.67
C THR A 464 2.37 10.78 27.37
N ASP A 465 1.80 9.66 26.88
CA ASP A 465 2.10 8.32 27.37
C ASP A 465 3.53 7.86 27.02
N LEU A 466 4.02 8.23 25.85
CA LEU A 466 5.43 8.01 25.45
C LEU A 466 6.42 8.84 26.29
N ALA A 467 6.10 10.10 26.56
CA ALA A 467 6.97 10.99 27.34
C ALA A 467 7.01 10.57 28.83
N SER A 468 5.89 10.12 29.41
CA SER A 468 5.84 9.60 30.78
C SER A 468 6.62 8.30 30.94
N ARG A 469 6.54 7.37 30.00
CA ARG A 469 7.33 6.12 30.01
C ARG A 469 8.84 6.34 29.87
N THR A 470 9.26 7.43 29.20
CA THR A 470 10.69 7.79 29.11
C THR A 470 11.19 8.54 30.35
N ALA A 471 10.32 9.21 31.11
CA ALA A 471 10.67 9.84 32.37
C ALA A 471 10.85 8.82 33.51
N ASP A 472 9.96 7.82 33.58
CA ASP A 472 10.01 6.76 34.58
C ASP A 472 11.24 5.82 34.39
N ALA A 473 11.69 5.61 33.14
CA ALA A 473 12.89 4.84 32.84
C ALA A 473 14.22 5.58 33.17
N ARG A 474 14.17 6.84 33.60
CA ARG A 474 15.35 7.62 34.07
C ARG A 474 15.45 7.71 35.56
N SER A 475 14.46 7.20 36.32
CA SER A 475 14.41 7.22 37.78
C SER A 475 14.69 5.86 38.43
N GLU A 476 14.94 4.84 37.65
CA GLU A 476 15.56 3.55 38.05
C GLU A 476 16.99 3.43 37.49
#